data_83f14573eede536e72a8b71532e1baff
#
_entry.id   83f14573eede536e72a8b71532e1baff
#
_cell.length_a   1.000
_cell.length_b   1.000
_cell.length_c   1.000
_cell.angle_alpha   90.00
_cell.angle_beta   90.00
_cell.angle_gamma   90.00
#
_symmetry.space_group_name_H-M   'P 1'
#
loop_
_entity.id
_entity.type
_entity.pdbx_description
1 polymer ?
#
loop_
_entity_poly.entity_id
_entity_poly.type
_entity_poly.pdbx_seq_one_letter_code
_entity_poly.pdbx_strand_id
1 'polypeptide(L)'
;MNAKTYIEPQTAIPVYDECDVLVVGGGAAGHSAAIAAARAGCRNIILMERYGYCGGDVTGGYVLLIPSLSFHDKIFVRGLQEEWFTRLRRIPGAVAGPPPELTGSKDPLLMKYYRGVGGATRDRIEHGFMVEPNQMKIEMDVMLKEHEDSIRVMYHSWGTKPIMEGNTCKGVIFESKEGRKAVLARVVIDATGDADLCRLSGAPTSSAIDDECRCSSTALVYRIGGFSKRAFNDWCSTHREEARIMSNAVAEIHGFRAGMIDGPTDDVSWMNNWQPKHDCSKIADQTDTEMKTRLAMRRVVEYYRIACPEIFRNAFLYDIAPQLGTRGSHRIVGEYVISSNDWAFPKEHDDCIAWHCTVDTLNDNAPIEIPYRSILPQKVENILAPGRHISADKIAIDNVNLIPQCVGTGQAAGVAAAVIAEDKSSTHTVDIRKVQDILAAEQDVPLPRNAHTDPSYMECLVAHEYGLYTEAAKKAREAKDAASVYRHWTLSGGAGGGKTGKDHAEENS
;
A
#
# COMPACT_ATOMS: atom_id res chain seq x y z
N MET A 1 8.66 -11.93 35.41
CA MET A 1 7.52 -12.81 35.80
C MET A 1 7.43 -13.91 34.74
N ASN A 2 7.51 -15.19 35.14
CA ASN A 2 7.27 -16.28 34.21
C ASN A 2 5.83 -16.19 33.74
N ALA A 3 5.62 -16.05 32.43
CA ALA A 3 4.28 -16.01 31.84
C ALA A 3 3.56 -17.32 32.18
N LYS A 4 2.34 -17.23 32.74
CA LYS A 4 1.48 -18.40 32.88
C LYS A 4 1.14 -18.92 31.49
N THR A 5 1.36 -20.22 31.27
CA THR A 5 1.02 -20.90 30.02
C THR A 5 -0.14 -21.88 30.26
N TYR A 6 -0.99 -21.99 29.24
CA TYR A 6 -1.99 -23.06 29.14
C TYR A 6 -1.55 -24.02 28.05
N ILE A 7 -1.62 -25.32 28.30
CA ILE A 7 -1.28 -26.34 27.31
C ILE A 7 -2.58 -26.79 26.65
N GLU A 8 -2.73 -26.42 25.37
CA GLU A 8 -3.86 -26.89 24.56
C GLU A 8 -3.68 -28.39 24.25
N PRO A 9 -4.73 -29.22 24.50
CA PRO A 9 -4.67 -30.64 24.17
C PRO A 9 -4.43 -30.85 22.66
N GLN A 10 -3.69 -31.89 22.31
CA GLN A 10 -3.48 -32.26 20.91
C GLN A 10 -4.84 -32.58 20.27
N THR A 11 -5.13 -31.91 19.14
CA THR A 11 -6.41 -32.02 18.44
C THR A 11 -6.14 -32.22 16.94
N ALA A 12 -6.87 -33.17 16.31
CA ALA A 12 -6.89 -33.28 14.85
C ALA A 12 -7.69 -32.12 14.27
N ILE A 13 -7.09 -31.40 13.33
CA ILE A 13 -7.69 -30.25 12.64
C ILE A 13 -8.27 -30.75 11.31
N PRO A 14 -9.59 -30.58 11.07
CA PRO A 14 -10.18 -30.98 9.80
C PRO A 14 -9.63 -30.17 8.62
N VAL A 15 -9.31 -30.84 7.52
CA VAL A 15 -9.02 -30.18 6.25
C VAL A 15 -10.36 -29.74 5.66
N TYR A 16 -10.50 -28.43 5.45
CA TYR A 16 -11.68 -27.80 4.89
C TYR A 16 -11.69 -27.91 3.37
N ASP A 17 -10.53 -27.63 2.75
CA ASP A 17 -10.38 -27.62 1.31
C ASP A 17 -8.90 -27.78 0.90
N GLU A 18 -8.67 -28.03 -0.39
CA GLU A 18 -7.36 -28.10 -1.02
C GLU A 18 -7.33 -27.23 -2.28
N CYS A 19 -6.20 -26.54 -2.52
CA CYS A 19 -6.06 -25.68 -3.68
C CYS A 19 -4.62 -25.69 -4.25
N ASP A 20 -4.48 -25.17 -5.46
CA ASP A 20 -3.16 -24.94 -6.04
C ASP A 20 -2.54 -23.67 -5.49
N VAL A 21 -3.32 -22.60 -5.36
CA VAL A 21 -2.88 -21.29 -4.83
C VAL A 21 -3.79 -20.86 -3.68
N LEU A 22 -3.21 -20.67 -2.50
CA LEU A 22 -3.88 -20.09 -1.33
C LEU A 22 -3.37 -18.68 -1.08
N VAL A 23 -4.23 -17.70 -1.20
CA VAL A 23 -3.95 -16.31 -0.86
C VAL A 23 -4.53 -16.02 0.51
N VAL A 24 -3.70 -15.63 1.48
CA VAL A 24 -4.12 -15.30 2.85
C VAL A 24 -4.01 -13.81 3.12
N GLY A 25 -5.15 -13.16 3.28
CA GLY A 25 -5.34 -11.72 3.33
C GLY A 25 -5.87 -11.16 2.03
N GLY A 26 -7.07 -10.58 2.06
CA GLY A 26 -7.74 -9.96 0.91
C GLY A 26 -7.43 -8.47 0.73
N GLY A 27 -6.31 -7.97 1.27
CA GLY A 27 -5.85 -6.60 1.08
C GLY A 27 -5.52 -6.30 -0.38
N ALA A 28 -4.96 -5.11 -0.65
CA ALA A 28 -4.60 -4.70 -2.01
C ALA A 28 -3.73 -5.74 -2.74
N ALA A 29 -2.72 -6.30 -2.05
CA ALA A 29 -1.86 -7.33 -2.61
C ALA A 29 -2.59 -8.66 -2.84
N GLY A 30 -3.36 -9.12 -1.84
CA GLY A 30 -4.01 -10.44 -1.93
C GLY A 30 -5.15 -10.48 -2.94
N HIS A 31 -5.98 -9.43 -3.00
CA HIS A 31 -7.01 -9.30 -4.04
C HIS A 31 -6.37 -9.34 -5.43
N SER A 32 -5.31 -8.55 -5.64
CA SER A 32 -4.60 -8.53 -6.92
C SER A 32 -3.95 -9.86 -7.25
N ALA A 33 -3.38 -10.55 -6.25
CA ALA A 33 -2.78 -11.87 -6.45
C ALA A 33 -3.80 -12.93 -6.89
N ALA A 34 -4.98 -12.96 -6.25
CA ALA A 34 -6.03 -13.92 -6.61
C ALA A 34 -6.53 -13.72 -8.05
N ILE A 35 -6.83 -12.47 -8.42
CA ILE A 35 -7.27 -12.13 -9.80
C ILE A 35 -6.18 -12.46 -10.82
N ALA A 36 -4.93 -12.07 -10.53
CA ALA A 36 -3.81 -12.29 -11.44
C ALA A 36 -3.52 -13.77 -11.66
N ALA A 37 -3.60 -14.58 -10.60
CA ALA A 37 -3.44 -16.03 -10.71
C ALA A 37 -4.55 -16.67 -11.58
N ALA A 38 -5.80 -16.23 -11.43
CA ALA A 38 -6.91 -16.71 -12.26
C ALA A 38 -6.71 -16.34 -13.73
N ARG A 39 -6.30 -15.12 -14.02
CA ARG A 39 -5.98 -14.64 -15.38
C ARG A 39 -4.80 -15.35 -16.01
N ALA A 40 -3.82 -15.75 -15.20
CA ALA A 40 -2.70 -16.57 -15.63
C ALA A 40 -3.06 -18.08 -15.78
N GLY A 41 -4.34 -18.44 -15.74
CA GLY A 41 -4.84 -19.78 -16.03
C GLY A 41 -5.00 -20.72 -14.83
N CYS A 42 -4.64 -20.32 -13.60
CA CYS A 42 -4.89 -21.13 -12.41
C CYS A 42 -6.40 -21.25 -12.15
N ARG A 43 -6.90 -22.48 -11.95
CA ARG A 43 -8.34 -22.76 -11.77
C ARG A 43 -8.74 -23.15 -10.36
N ASN A 44 -7.80 -23.31 -9.47
CA ASN A 44 -8.05 -23.80 -8.11
C ASN A 44 -7.40 -22.86 -7.09
N ILE A 45 -8.01 -21.69 -6.87
CA ILE A 45 -7.51 -20.61 -6.02
C ILE A 45 -8.47 -20.45 -4.84
N ILE A 46 -7.93 -20.26 -3.65
CA ILE A 46 -8.67 -19.82 -2.47
C ILE A 46 -8.12 -18.46 -2.03
N LEU A 47 -9.02 -17.49 -1.86
CA LEU A 47 -8.73 -16.20 -1.21
C LEU A 47 -9.38 -16.19 0.17
N MET A 48 -8.55 -16.16 1.20
CA MET A 48 -8.95 -16.16 2.61
C MET A 48 -8.79 -14.76 3.20
N GLU A 49 -9.88 -14.19 3.75
CA GLU A 49 -9.87 -12.85 4.36
C GLU A 49 -10.61 -12.86 5.70
N ARG A 50 -10.01 -12.22 6.72
CA ARG A 50 -10.58 -12.15 8.08
C ARG A 50 -11.80 -11.24 8.22
N TYR A 51 -11.91 -10.23 7.35
CA TYR A 51 -13.08 -9.35 7.29
C TYR A 51 -14.10 -9.84 6.27
N GLY A 52 -15.23 -9.15 6.16
CA GLY A 52 -16.29 -9.43 5.19
C GLY A 52 -16.15 -8.64 3.89
N TYR A 53 -14.95 -8.19 3.53
CA TYR A 53 -14.64 -7.40 2.33
C TYR A 53 -13.15 -7.48 2.01
N CYS A 54 -12.82 -7.23 0.75
CA CYS A 54 -11.44 -7.06 0.29
C CYS A 54 -10.98 -5.60 0.28
N GLY A 55 -9.67 -5.38 0.05
CA GLY A 55 -9.00 -4.09 -0.15
C GLY A 55 -8.11 -3.64 0.99
N GLY A 56 -8.26 -4.20 2.19
CA GLY A 56 -7.42 -3.84 3.35
C GLY A 56 -7.46 -2.34 3.62
N ASP A 57 -6.28 -1.68 3.55
CA ASP A 57 -6.18 -0.26 3.88
C ASP A 57 -6.99 0.64 2.93
N VAL A 58 -7.13 0.30 1.65
CA VAL A 58 -7.87 1.16 0.70
C VAL A 58 -9.38 1.17 0.96
N THR A 59 -9.94 0.06 1.44
CA THR A 59 -11.39 -0.08 1.67
C THR A 59 -11.78 -0.11 3.13
N GLY A 60 -10.98 -0.76 3.97
CA GLY A 60 -11.24 -0.93 5.39
C GLY A 60 -10.52 0.09 6.25
N GLY A 61 -9.27 0.41 5.93
CA GLY A 61 -8.47 1.40 6.65
C GLY A 61 -8.70 2.85 6.20
N TYR A 62 -9.48 3.06 5.13
CA TYR A 62 -9.78 4.38 4.54
C TYR A 62 -8.54 5.18 4.14
N VAL A 63 -7.50 4.50 3.67
CA VAL A 63 -6.38 5.15 2.98
C VAL A 63 -6.79 5.35 1.51
N LEU A 64 -7.53 6.41 1.26
CA LEU A 64 -8.29 6.59 0.01
C LEU A 64 -7.45 7.09 -1.15
N LEU A 65 -6.28 7.65 -0.88
CA LEU A 65 -5.39 8.22 -1.88
C LEU A 65 -4.46 7.14 -2.45
N ILE A 66 -4.48 6.99 -3.75
CA ILE A 66 -3.61 6.10 -4.53
C ILE A 66 -2.74 6.98 -5.43
N PRO A 67 -1.56 7.42 -4.97
CA PRO A 67 -0.70 8.36 -5.69
C PRO A 67 0.38 7.65 -6.48
N SER A 68 1.10 8.42 -7.30
CA SER A 68 2.41 8.06 -7.88
C SER A 68 2.38 6.81 -8.75
N LEU A 69 1.45 6.78 -9.70
CA LEU A 69 1.35 5.73 -10.70
C LEU A 69 2.16 6.05 -11.96
N SER A 70 2.60 7.30 -12.12
CA SER A 70 3.30 7.79 -13.30
C SER A 70 4.62 8.46 -12.94
N PHE A 71 5.46 8.57 -13.97
CA PHE A 71 6.68 9.34 -13.97
C PHE A 71 6.76 10.09 -15.30
N HIS A 72 6.96 11.40 -15.25
CA HIS A 72 6.80 12.29 -16.40
C HIS A 72 5.44 12.10 -17.10
N ASP A 73 5.44 11.67 -18.35
CA ASP A 73 4.25 11.43 -19.18
C ASP A 73 3.88 9.94 -19.29
N LYS A 74 4.56 9.05 -18.54
CA LYS A 74 4.37 7.60 -18.59
C LYS A 74 3.77 7.06 -17.31
N ILE A 75 2.79 6.18 -17.43
CA ILE A 75 2.18 5.46 -16.31
C ILE A 75 2.94 4.15 -16.12
N PHE A 76 3.77 4.07 -15.11
CA PHE A 76 4.61 2.90 -14.81
C PHE A 76 3.89 1.83 -13.98
N VAL A 77 2.93 2.23 -13.14
CA VAL A 77 2.13 1.30 -12.34
C VAL A 77 0.78 1.13 -13.02
N ARG A 78 0.65 0.07 -13.80
CA ARG A 78 -0.52 -0.28 -14.60
C ARG A 78 -1.18 -1.58 -14.15
N GLY A 79 -1.71 -2.35 -15.07
CA GLY A 79 -2.37 -3.63 -14.79
C GLY A 79 -3.63 -3.44 -13.94
N LEU A 80 -3.75 -4.23 -12.89
CA LEU A 80 -4.92 -4.18 -12.00
C LEU A 80 -5.11 -2.83 -11.32
N GLN A 81 -4.04 -2.05 -11.10
CA GLN A 81 -4.17 -0.71 -10.53
C GLN A 81 -4.91 0.25 -11.47
N GLU A 82 -4.59 0.22 -12.74
CA GLU A 82 -5.27 1.03 -13.76
C GLU A 82 -6.70 0.54 -14.01
N GLU A 83 -6.92 -0.76 -13.91
CA GLU A 83 -8.26 -1.35 -14.02
C GLU A 83 -9.18 -0.87 -12.89
N TRP A 84 -8.70 -0.76 -11.64
CA TRP A 84 -9.48 -0.18 -10.54
C TRP A 84 -9.96 1.23 -10.87
N PHE A 85 -9.06 2.08 -11.37
CA PHE A 85 -9.41 3.44 -11.77
C PHE A 85 -10.45 3.45 -12.89
N THR A 86 -10.23 2.67 -13.93
CA THR A 86 -11.11 2.61 -15.11
C THR A 86 -12.51 2.12 -14.75
N ARG A 87 -12.62 1.13 -13.87
CA ARG A 87 -13.92 0.58 -13.41
C ARG A 87 -14.65 1.60 -12.55
N LEU A 88 -14.01 2.17 -11.55
CA LEU A 88 -14.61 3.15 -10.65
C LEU A 88 -15.01 4.44 -11.37
N ARG A 89 -14.27 4.86 -12.39
CA ARG A 89 -14.57 6.07 -13.18
C ARG A 89 -15.93 6.01 -13.86
N ARG A 90 -16.49 4.82 -14.06
CA ARG A 90 -17.84 4.63 -14.63
C ARG A 90 -18.96 4.88 -13.61
N ILE A 91 -18.64 4.99 -12.33
CA ILE A 91 -19.56 5.14 -11.22
C ILE A 91 -19.46 6.59 -10.69
N PRO A 92 -20.53 7.39 -10.74
CA PRO A 92 -20.49 8.77 -10.24
C PRO A 92 -20.07 8.85 -8.78
N GLY A 93 -19.06 9.69 -8.48
CA GLY A 93 -18.55 9.91 -7.12
C GLY A 93 -17.67 8.77 -6.56
N ALA A 94 -17.38 7.72 -7.33
CA ALA A 94 -16.58 6.60 -6.85
C ALA A 94 -15.07 6.86 -6.91
N VAL A 95 -14.62 7.74 -7.77
CA VAL A 95 -13.21 8.09 -7.92
C VAL A 95 -13.02 9.53 -8.36
N ALA A 96 -11.96 10.16 -7.88
CA ALA A 96 -11.48 11.46 -8.36
C ALA A 96 -9.99 11.37 -8.67
N GLY A 97 -9.60 11.88 -9.83
CA GLY A 97 -8.21 11.90 -10.31
C GLY A 97 -8.16 12.27 -11.79
N PRO A 98 -6.99 12.66 -12.29
CA PRO A 98 -6.83 12.99 -13.70
C PRO A 98 -6.96 11.73 -14.57
N PRO A 99 -7.60 11.84 -15.73
CA PRO A 99 -7.58 10.74 -16.68
C PRO A 99 -6.17 10.52 -17.23
N PRO A 100 -5.81 9.29 -17.62
CA PRO A 100 -4.46 8.92 -18.07
C PRO A 100 -3.88 9.83 -19.15
N GLU A 101 -4.73 10.34 -20.06
CA GLU A 101 -4.34 11.18 -21.19
C GLU A 101 -3.80 12.56 -20.78
N LEU A 102 -4.06 12.98 -19.54
CA LEU A 102 -3.53 14.24 -19.01
C LEU A 102 -2.17 14.11 -18.33
N THR A 103 -1.66 12.88 -18.16
CA THR A 103 -0.38 12.62 -17.52
C THR A 103 0.74 13.39 -18.22
N GLY A 104 1.55 14.12 -17.44
CA GLY A 104 2.62 14.97 -17.95
C GLY A 104 2.18 16.38 -18.36
N SER A 105 0.88 16.69 -18.39
CA SER A 105 0.37 18.02 -18.70
C SER A 105 0.86 19.06 -17.69
N LYS A 106 1.27 20.23 -18.21
CA LYS A 106 1.71 21.39 -17.42
C LYS A 106 0.67 22.51 -17.37
N ASP A 107 -0.58 22.23 -17.75
CA ASP A 107 -1.66 23.20 -17.67
C ASP A 107 -1.92 23.61 -16.20
N PRO A 108 -1.72 24.88 -15.83
CA PRO A 108 -1.83 25.34 -14.45
C PRO A 108 -3.26 25.25 -13.90
N LEU A 109 -4.29 25.29 -14.73
CA LEU A 109 -5.69 25.16 -14.29
C LEU A 109 -5.99 23.71 -13.94
N LEU A 110 -5.55 22.76 -14.78
CA LEU A 110 -5.68 21.34 -14.49
C LEU A 110 -4.86 20.95 -13.26
N MET A 111 -3.63 21.43 -13.14
CA MET A 111 -2.78 21.19 -11.97
C MET A 111 -3.43 21.71 -10.67
N LYS A 112 -4.02 22.93 -10.71
CA LYS A 112 -4.76 23.46 -9.57
C LYS A 112 -5.97 22.57 -9.23
N TYR A 113 -6.71 22.11 -10.22
CA TYR A 113 -7.92 21.29 -10.06
C TYR A 113 -7.62 19.92 -9.44
N TYR A 114 -6.57 19.23 -9.91
CA TYR A 114 -6.26 17.86 -9.49
C TYR A 114 -5.32 17.77 -8.28
N ARG A 115 -4.76 18.87 -7.79
CA ARG A 115 -3.80 18.87 -6.67
C ARG A 115 -4.33 18.21 -5.40
N GLY A 116 -5.57 18.46 -5.05
CA GLY A 116 -6.20 17.95 -3.82
C GLY A 116 -6.46 16.45 -3.83
N VAL A 117 -6.58 15.86 -5.02
CA VAL A 117 -6.88 14.43 -5.21
C VAL A 117 -5.63 13.61 -5.62
N GLY A 118 -4.43 14.15 -5.40
CA GLY A 118 -3.18 13.44 -5.66
C GLY A 118 -2.80 13.32 -7.13
N GLY A 119 -3.45 14.08 -8.02
CA GLY A 119 -3.24 14.03 -9.47
C GLY A 119 -2.37 15.16 -10.03
N ALA A 120 -1.67 15.92 -9.19
CA ALA A 120 -0.77 16.96 -9.67
C ALA A 120 0.39 17.22 -8.72
N THR A 121 1.56 17.39 -9.28
CA THR A 121 2.78 17.81 -8.61
C THR A 121 2.95 19.33 -8.66
N ARG A 122 4.18 19.81 -8.43
CA ARG A 122 4.49 21.23 -8.56
C ARG A 122 4.48 21.72 -10.00
N ASP A 123 4.83 20.86 -10.95
CA ASP A 123 5.15 21.23 -12.32
C ASP A 123 4.35 20.49 -13.40
N ARG A 124 3.58 19.44 -13.02
CA ARG A 124 2.82 18.62 -13.98
C ARG A 124 1.67 17.86 -13.35
N ILE A 125 0.79 17.34 -14.20
CA ILE A 125 -0.19 16.32 -13.83
C ILE A 125 0.53 14.98 -13.68
N GLU A 126 0.29 14.30 -12.58
CA GLU A 126 0.66 12.90 -12.35
C GLU A 126 -0.59 12.02 -12.37
N HIS A 127 -0.41 10.76 -12.78
CA HIS A 127 -1.48 9.79 -12.62
C HIS A 127 -1.52 9.33 -11.16
N GLY A 128 -2.64 9.57 -10.54
CA GLY A 128 -2.98 9.19 -9.18
C GLY A 128 -4.44 9.53 -8.94
N PHE A 129 -5.08 8.86 -8.02
CA PHE A 129 -6.52 9.03 -7.80
C PHE A 129 -6.92 8.77 -6.36
N MET A 130 -8.13 9.17 -6.04
CA MET A 130 -8.76 8.96 -4.75
C MET A 130 -10.06 8.19 -4.93
N VAL A 131 -10.30 7.19 -4.08
CA VAL A 131 -11.44 6.28 -4.21
C VAL A 131 -12.49 6.51 -3.11
N GLU A 132 -13.73 6.24 -3.46
CA GLU A 132 -14.80 6.05 -2.47
C GLU A 132 -14.74 4.60 -1.96
N PRO A 133 -14.49 4.38 -0.65
CA PRO A 133 -14.15 3.05 -0.14
C PRO A 133 -15.28 2.02 -0.26
N ASN A 134 -16.54 2.43 -0.19
CA ASN A 134 -17.66 1.51 -0.29
C ASN A 134 -17.90 1.07 -1.75
N GLN A 135 -17.71 1.98 -2.71
CA GLN A 135 -17.76 1.62 -4.13
C GLN A 135 -16.59 0.69 -4.49
N MET A 136 -15.42 0.94 -3.93
CA MET A 136 -14.26 0.08 -4.13
C MET A 136 -14.47 -1.33 -3.56
N LYS A 137 -15.11 -1.49 -2.37
CA LYS A 137 -15.48 -2.80 -1.83
C LYS A 137 -16.36 -3.58 -2.79
N ILE A 138 -17.40 -2.92 -3.32
CA ILE A 138 -18.34 -3.54 -4.26
C ILE A 138 -17.58 -3.96 -5.53
N GLU A 139 -16.76 -3.07 -6.09
CA GLU A 139 -16.04 -3.36 -7.33
C GLU A 139 -15.03 -4.51 -7.18
N MET A 140 -14.38 -4.62 -6.02
CA MET A 140 -13.51 -5.76 -5.70
C MET A 140 -14.28 -7.08 -5.66
N ASP A 141 -15.48 -7.10 -5.09
CA ASP A 141 -16.34 -8.28 -5.11
C ASP A 141 -16.80 -8.63 -6.54
N VAL A 142 -17.13 -7.61 -7.35
CA VAL A 142 -17.47 -7.81 -8.77
C VAL A 142 -16.31 -8.45 -9.52
N MET A 143 -15.09 -7.94 -9.35
CA MET A 143 -13.90 -8.52 -9.99
C MET A 143 -13.64 -9.97 -9.57
N LEU A 144 -13.81 -10.30 -8.28
CA LEU A 144 -13.70 -11.68 -7.80
C LEU A 144 -14.80 -12.58 -8.40
N LYS A 145 -16.02 -12.05 -8.50
CA LYS A 145 -17.17 -12.78 -9.07
C LYS A 145 -17.01 -13.08 -10.57
N GLU A 146 -16.33 -12.21 -11.31
CA GLU A 146 -15.97 -12.45 -12.72
C GLU A 146 -15.05 -13.68 -12.89
N HIS A 147 -14.41 -14.14 -11.81
CA HIS A 147 -13.51 -15.30 -11.77
C HIS A 147 -13.99 -16.42 -10.82
N GLU A 148 -15.30 -16.50 -10.51
CA GLU A 148 -15.84 -17.44 -9.52
C GLU A 148 -15.61 -18.91 -9.86
N ASP A 149 -15.43 -19.25 -11.14
CA ASP A 149 -15.08 -20.59 -11.59
C ASP A 149 -13.63 -21.00 -11.21
N SER A 150 -12.79 -20.04 -10.82
CA SER A 150 -11.39 -20.23 -10.49
C SER A 150 -11.05 -19.85 -9.04
N ILE A 151 -11.76 -18.87 -8.48
CA ILE A 151 -11.50 -18.31 -7.16
C ILE A 151 -12.66 -18.62 -6.21
N ARG A 152 -12.36 -19.32 -5.11
CA ARG A 152 -13.25 -19.47 -3.96
C ARG A 152 -12.85 -18.45 -2.88
N VAL A 153 -13.77 -17.56 -2.52
CA VAL A 153 -13.54 -16.53 -1.49
C VAL A 153 -14.03 -17.05 -0.15
N MET A 154 -13.19 -16.90 0.88
CA MET A 154 -13.48 -17.26 2.26
C MET A 154 -13.40 -15.99 3.13
N TYR A 155 -14.50 -15.25 3.25
CA TYR A 155 -14.61 -14.14 4.21
C TYR A 155 -14.77 -14.64 5.64
N HIS A 156 -14.48 -13.77 6.61
CA HIS A 156 -14.53 -14.08 8.06
C HIS A 156 -13.69 -15.31 8.44
N SER A 157 -12.59 -15.52 7.73
CA SER A 157 -11.67 -16.63 7.90
C SER A 157 -10.26 -16.12 8.14
N TRP A 158 -9.75 -16.31 9.34
CA TRP A 158 -8.46 -15.77 9.75
C TRP A 158 -7.37 -16.85 9.66
N GLY A 159 -6.47 -16.75 8.70
CA GLY A 159 -5.27 -17.59 8.62
C GLY A 159 -4.34 -17.31 9.80
N THR A 160 -4.12 -18.33 10.65
CA THR A 160 -3.45 -18.16 11.93
C THR A 160 -2.11 -18.87 12.02
N LYS A 161 -1.88 -19.94 11.25
CA LYS A 161 -0.65 -20.72 11.36
C LYS A 161 -0.34 -21.45 10.05
N PRO A 162 0.90 -21.36 9.51
CA PRO A 162 1.31 -22.17 8.38
C PRO A 162 1.43 -23.65 8.79
N ILE A 163 1.13 -24.56 7.87
CA ILE A 163 1.38 -26.01 7.99
C ILE A 163 2.72 -26.27 7.32
N MET A 164 3.71 -26.70 8.10
CA MET A 164 5.07 -26.88 7.63
C MET A 164 5.49 -28.35 7.59
N GLU A 165 6.12 -28.78 6.51
CA GLU A 165 6.88 -30.02 6.39
C GLU A 165 8.36 -29.66 6.16
N GLY A 166 9.18 -29.76 7.19
CA GLY A 166 10.53 -29.21 7.17
C GLY A 166 10.48 -27.69 6.98
N ASN A 167 11.09 -27.18 5.90
CA ASN A 167 11.06 -25.78 5.53
C ASN A 167 9.98 -25.45 4.46
N THR A 168 9.17 -26.41 4.05
CA THR A 168 8.17 -26.26 3.00
C THR A 168 6.79 -26.03 3.57
N CYS A 169 6.14 -24.96 3.17
CA CYS A 169 4.74 -24.68 3.51
C CYS A 169 3.80 -25.57 2.68
N LYS A 170 2.84 -26.21 3.34
CA LYS A 170 1.85 -27.12 2.74
C LYS A 170 0.42 -26.61 2.86
N GLY A 171 0.22 -25.45 3.48
CA GLY A 171 -1.09 -24.89 3.68
C GLY A 171 -1.17 -24.03 4.93
N VAL A 172 -2.38 -23.71 5.36
CA VAL A 172 -2.62 -22.79 6.48
C VAL A 172 -3.78 -23.29 7.35
N ILE A 173 -3.58 -23.24 8.66
CA ILE A 173 -4.64 -23.37 9.64
C ILE A 173 -5.33 -22.02 9.80
N PHE A 174 -6.65 -22.01 9.83
CA PHE A 174 -7.45 -20.81 10.01
C PHE A 174 -8.52 -20.96 11.09
N GLU A 175 -8.94 -19.85 11.64
CA GLU A 175 -10.05 -19.74 12.58
C GLU A 175 -11.24 -19.08 11.88
N SER A 176 -12.43 -19.60 12.15
CA SER A 176 -13.69 -19.03 11.64
C SER A 176 -14.83 -19.30 12.62
N LYS A 177 -16.03 -18.84 12.31
CA LYS A 177 -17.22 -19.16 13.10
C LYS A 177 -17.54 -20.67 13.12
N GLU A 178 -17.04 -21.40 12.13
CA GLU A 178 -17.17 -22.86 12.06
C GLU A 178 -16.08 -23.61 12.87
N GLY A 179 -15.22 -22.89 13.58
CA GLY A 179 -14.09 -23.41 14.34
C GLY A 179 -12.78 -23.43 13.56
N ARG A 180 -11.79 -24.11 14.13
CA ARG A 180 -10.43 -24.25 13.57
C ARG A 180 -10.40 -25.33 12.50
N LYS A 181 -9.93 -24.96 11.29
CA LYS A 181 -9.81 -25.84 10.13
C LYS A 181 -8.51 -25.57 9.37
N ALA A 182 -8.20 -26.37 8.36
CA ALA A 182 -7.02 -26.23 7.52
C ALA A 182 -7.38 -26.14 6.05
N VAL A 183 -6.62 -25.37 5.28
CA VAL A 183 -6.57 -25.44 3.83
C VAL A 183 -5.18 -25.91 3.42
N LEU A 184 -5.11 -26.97 2.61
CA LEU A 184 -3.84 -27.43 2.01
C LEU A 184 -3.63 -26.74 0.68
N ALA A 185 -2.38 -26.39 0.38
CA ALA A 185 -2.05 -25.63 -0.82
C ALA A 185 -0.69 -26.00 -1.38
N ARG A 186 -0.56 -25.92 -2.69
CA ARG A 186 0.72 -26.09 -3.38
C ARG A 186 1.61 -24.86 -3.21
N VAL A 187 1.03 -23.65 -3.32
CA VAL A 187 1.68 -22.36 -3.10
C VAL A 187 0.83 -21.53 -2.17
N VAL A 188 1.46 -20.88 -1.19
CA VAL A 188 0.82 -19.92 -0.29
C VAL A 188 1.32 -18.52 -0.59
N ILE A 189 0.42 -17.56 -0.71
CA ILE A 189 0.74 -16.14 -0.78
C ILE A 189 0.37 -15.52 0.56
N ASP A 190 1.40 -15.14 1.33
CA ASP A 190 1.24 -14.36 2.56
C ASP A 190 0.96 -12.90 2.19
N ALA A 191 -0.32 -12.53 2.16
CA ALA A 191 -0.79 -11.16 1.94
C ALA A 191 -1.41 -10.56 3.22
N THR A 192 -1.01 -11.06 4.40
CA THR A 192 -1.51 -10.63 5.71
C THR A 192 -1.17 -9.18 6.05
N GLY A 193 -0.18 -8.61 5.38
CA GLY A 193 0.28 -7.24 5.53
C GLY A 193 1.37 -7.04 6.59
N ASP A 194 1.61 -8.06 7.43
CA ASP A 194 2.59 -8.00 8.53
C ASP A 194 3.49 -9.25 8.59
N ALA A 195 3.60 -9.99 7.46
CA ALA A 195 4.39 -11.21 7.31
C ALA A 195 4.03 -12.29 8.36
N ASP A 196 2.76 -12.40 8.73
CA ASP A 196 2.34 -13.28 9.83
C ASP A 196 2.66 -14.74 9.56
N LEU A 197 2.36 -15.24 8.35
CA LEU A 197 2.65 -16.62 7.98
C LEU A 197 4.15 -16.85 7.80
N CYS A 198 4.85 -15.92 7.16
CA CYS A 198 6.31 -16.01 6.99
C CYS A 198 7.01 -16.07 8.35
N ARG A 199 6.66 -15.19 9.28
CA ARG A 199 7.22 -15.18 10.64
C ARG A 199 6.95 -16.48 11.38
N LEU A 200 5.73 -17.01 11.29
CA LEU A 200 5.33 -18.24 11.95
C LEU A 200 5.89 -19.51 11.28
N SER A 201 6.31 -19.42 10.01
CA SER A 201 7.00 -20.50 9.30
C SER A 201 8.49 -20.60 9.65
N GLY A 202 9.04 -19.61 10.37
CA GLY A 202 10.46 -19.55 10.71
C GLY A 202 11.30 -18.77 9.69
N ALA A 203 10.69 -18.09 8.71
CA ALA A 203 11.39 -17.15 7.87
C ALA A 203 11.92 -15.97 8.69
N PRO A 204 13.11 -15.43 8.38
CA PRO A 204 13.62 -14.26 9.07
C PRO A 204 12.77 -13.03 8.74
N THR A 205 12.49 -12.23 9.76
CA THR A 205 11.72 -10.98 9.64
C THR A 205 12.39 -9.85 10.41
N SER A 206 12.17 -8.61 10.00
CA SER A 206 12.53 -7.39 10.74
C SER A 206 11.29 -6.77 11.36
N SER A 207 11.46 -6.15 12.54
CA SER A 207 10.40 -5.43 13.24
C SER A 207 10.46 -3.94 12.90
N ALA A 208 9.34 -3.35 12.51
CA ALA A 208 9.24 -1.92 12.24
C ALA A 208 9.48 -1.07 13.51
N ILE A 209 9.04 -1.55 14.67
CA ILE A 209 9.20 -0.85 15.94
C ILE A 209 10.63 -0.90 16.43
N ASP A 210 11.30 -2.06 16.32
CA ASP A 210 12.69 -2.24 16.76
C ASP A 210 13.66 -1.47 15.87
N ASP A 211 13.33 -1.33 14.59
CA ASP A 211 14.10 -0.53 13.62
C ASP A 211 13.82 0.97 13.72
N GLU A 212 12.92 1.40 14.62
CA GLU A 212 12.45 2.79 14.71
C GLU A 212 11.91 3.33 13.37
N CYS A 213 11.29 2.45 12.58
CA CYS A 213 10.79 2.76 11.26
C CYS A 213 9.56 3.68 11.35
N ARG A 214 9.46 4.66 10.46
CA ARG A 214 8.26 5.51 10.35
C ARG A 214 7.00 4.69 10.07
N CYS A 215 7.12 3.55 9.41
CA CYS A 215 6.00 2.65 9.17
C CYS A 215 5.43 2.01 10.44
N SER A 216 6.11 2.10 11.60
CA SER A 216 5.56 1.76 12.90
C SER A 216 4.50 2.77 13.35
N SER A 217 3.35 2.73 12.69
CA SER A 217 2.21 3.62 12.96
C SER A 217 0.89 2.97 12.59
N THR A 218 -0.15 3.34 13.35
CA THR A 218 -1.53 2.91 13.14
C THR A 218 -2.46 4.11 12.98
N ALA A 219 -3.60 3.93 12.34
CA ALA A 219 -4.58 4.98 12.17
C ALA A 219 -5.99 4.43 12.30
N LEU A 220 -6.88 5.17 12.94
CA LEU A 220 -8.30 4.99 12.79
C LEU A 220 -8.85 6.16 11.98
N VAL A 221 -8.84 6.01 10.68
CA VAL A 221 -9.30 7.06 9.77
C VAL A 221 -10.80 7.26 9.91
N TYR A 222 -11.25 8.49 9.76
CA TYR A 222 -12.66 8.84 9.72
C TYR A 222 -12.91 9.93 8.69
N ARG A 223 -14.16 10.06 8.28
CA ARG A 223 -14.56 11.06 7.32
C ARG A 223 -15.47 12.11 7.97
N ILE A 224 -15.36 13.33 7.48
CA ILE A 224 -16.17 14.49 7.86
C ILE A 224 -16.95 14.91 6.62
N GLY A 225 -18.25 15.03 6.76
CA GLY A 225 -19.16 15.48 5.70
C GLY A 225 -19.87 16.77 6.06
N GLY A 226 -20.66 17.29 5.09
CA GLY A 226 -21.53 18.44 5.28
C GLY A 226 -20.85 19.80 5.12
N PHE A 227 -19.75 19.86 4.37
CA PHE A 227 -19.05 21.11 4.03
C PHE A 227 -18.37 20.98 2.66
N SER A 228 -18.00 22.09 2.04
CA SER A 228 -17.20 22.07 0.80
C SER A 228 -15.71 22.10 1.11
N LYS A 229 -15.00 21.03 0.75
CA LYS A 229 -13.55 20.96 0.92
C LYS A 229 -12.82 21.96 0.03
N ARG A 230 -13.34 22.22 -1.16
CA ARG A 230 -12.81 23.25 -2.07
C ARG A 230 -12.90 24.63 -1.46
N ALA A 231 -14.07 24.98 -0.88
CA ALA A 231 -14.25 26.24 -0.17
C ALA A 231 -13.28 26.36 1.03
N PHE A 232 -13.03 25.25 1.75
CA PHE A 232 -12.03 25.22 2.82
C PHE A 232 -10.61 25.41 2.30
N ASN A 233 -10.24 24.79 1.19
CA ASN A 233 -8.92 24.96 0.58
C ASN A 233 -8.70 26.42 0.12
N ASP A 234 -9.73 27.05 -0.46
CA ASP A 234 -9.68 28.47 -0.86
C ASP A 234 -9.58 29.38 0.38
N TRP A 235 -10.33 29.09 1.43
CA TRP A 235 -10.23 29.81 2.71
C TRP A 235 -8.81 29.67 3.32
N CYS A 236 -8.25 28.48 3.38
CA CYS A 236 -6.87 28.25 3.86
C CYS A 236 -5.83 29.03 3.04
N SER A 237 -6.06 29.25 1.75
CA SER A 237 -5.13 29.98 0.88
C SER A 237 -5.03 31.46 1.25
N THR A 238 -6.10 32.02 1.79
CA THR A 238 -6.23 33.44 2.18
C THR A 238 -6.07 33.67 3.68
N HIS A 239 -6.29 32.63 4.51
CA HIS A 239 -6.23 32.67 5.99
C HIS A 239 -5.16 31.71 6.52
N ARG A 240 -3.91 31.89 6.05
CA ARG A 240 -2.81 30.92 6.28
C ARG A 240 -2.48 30.73 7.75
N GLU A 241 -2.50 31.79 8.53
CA GLU A 241 -2.17 31.72 9.96
C GLU A 241 -3.28 31.04 10.76
N GLU A 242 -4.53 31.36 10.49
CA GLU A 242 -5.69 30.71 11.11
C GLU A 242 -5.75 29.22 10.75
N ALA A 243 -5.47 28.87 9.49
CA ALA A 243 -5.38 27.48 9.04
C ALA A 243 -4.26 26.73 9.77
N ARG A 244 -3.12 27.38 10.02
CA ARG A 244 -2.01 26.80 10.80
C ARG A 244 -2.42 26.58 12.27
N ILE A 245 -3.07 27.55 12.88
CA ILE A 245 -3.61 27.43 14.25
C ILE A 245 -4.60 26.28 14.33
N MET A 246 -5.54 26.19 13.38
CA MET A 246 -6.51 25.09 13.33
C MET A 246 -5.83 23.73 13.20
N SER A 247 -4.83 23.60 12.34
CA SER A 247 -4.05 22.36 12.17
C SER A 247 -3.36 21.93 13.46
N ASN A 248 -2.75 22.89 14.18
CA ASN A 248 -2.11 22.63 15.47
C ASN A 248 -3.13 22.21 16.55
N ALA A 249 -4.26 22.88 16.64
CA ALA A 249 -5.32 22.51 17.59
C ALA A 249 -5.87 21.11 17.32
N VAL A 250 -6.07 20.73 16.06
CA VAL A 250 -6.46 19.37 15.68
C VAL A 250 -5.41 18.34 16.10
N ALA A 251 -4.13 18.65 15.92
CA ALA A 251 -3.04 17.79 16.37
C ALA A 251 -3.03 17.64 17.90
N GLU A 252 -3.29 18.72 18.65
CA GLU A 252 -3.42 18.67 20.12
C GLU A 252 -4.62 17.84 20.58
N ILE A 253 -5.76 17.94 19.90
CA ILE A 253 -6.96 17.15 20.21
C ILE A 253 -6.69 15.66 20.01
N HIS A 254 -5.95 15.29 18.97
CA HIS A 254 -5.56 13.90 18.70
C HIS A 254 -4.41 13.43 19.61
N GLY A 255 -3.53 14.32 20.03
CA GLY A 255 -2.25 14.00 20.67
C GLY A 255 -1.15 13.64 19.67
N PHE A 256 -1.43 13.74 18.37
CA PHE A 256 -0.49 13.52 17.27
C PHE A 256 -0.98 14.24 16.00
N ARG A 257 -0.11 14.34 15.00
CA ARG A 257 -0.46 15.05 13.77
C ARG A 257 -1.56 14.35 13.00
N ALA A 258 -2.59 15.10 12.62
CA ALA A 258 -3.66 14.67 11.74
C ALA A 258 -3.95 15.77 10.71
N GLY A 259 -4.27 15.38 9.48
CA GLY A 259 -4.55 16.30 8.38
C GLY A 259 -5.83 15.93 7.64
N MET A 260 -6.62 16.95 7.29
CA MET A 260 -7.80 16.76 6.46
C MET A 260 -7.40 16.72 4.99
N ILE A 261 -7.74 15.63 4.32
CA ILE A 261 -7.45 15.38 2.91
C ILE A 261 -8.77 15.38 2.12
N ASP A 262 -8.71 15.81 0.86
CA ASP A 262 -9.86 15.83 -0.03
C ASP A 262 -10.45 14.41 -0.19
N GLY A 263 -11.75 14.31 -0.42
CA GLY A 263 -12.42 13.08 -0.81
C GLY A 263 -12.64 12.98 -2.32
N PRO A 264 -13.22 11.88 -2.80
CA PRO A 264 -13.62 11.76 -4.21
C PRO A 264 -14.75 12.74 -4.58
N THR A 265 -15.49 13.22 -3.58
CA THR A 265 -16.52 14.28 -3.71
C THR A 265 -16.16 15.47 -2.86
N ASP A 266 -16.70 16.68 -3.19
CA ASP A 266 -16.34 17.91 -2.50
C ASP A 266 -16.94 18.03 -1.08
N ASP A 267 -17.97 17.29 -0.77
CA ASP A 267 -18.76 17.37 0.45
C ASP A 267 -18.35 16.39 1.56
N VAL A 268 -17.35 15.51 1.26
CA VAL A 268 -16.79 14.54 2.21
C VAL A 268 -15.27 14.54 2.13
N SER A 269 -14.62 14.72 3.28
CA SER A 269 -13.16 14.65 3.41
C SER A 269 -12.77 13.60 4.43
N TRP A 270 -11.55 13.10 4.36
CA TRP A 270 -11.04 12.15 5.33
C TRP A 270 -9.87 12.71 6.13
N MET A 271 -9.72 12.21 7.37
CA MET A 271 -8.68 12.63 8.29
C MET A 271 -7.53 11.62 8.25
N ASN A 272 -6.40 12.03 7.66
CA ASN A 272 -5.16 11.28 7.68
C ASN A 272 -4.48 11.44 9.05
N ASN A 273 -4.58 10.43 9.92
CA ASN A 273 -4.33 10.51 11.35
C ASN A 273 -3.43 9.37 11.88
N TRP A 274 -2.26 9.19 11.29
CA TRP A 274 -1.30 8.15 11.70
C TRP A 274 -0.71 8.46 13.07
N GLN A 275 -1.01 7.60 14.04
CA GLN A 275 -0.43 7.62 15.39
C GLN A 275 0.93 6.94 15.35
N PRO A 276 2.03 7.68 15.60
CA PRO A 276 3.38 7.12 15.51
C PRO A 276 3.73 6.24 16.70
N LYS A 277 4.75 5.37 16.55
CA LYS A 277 5.28 4.50 17.59
C LYS A 277 4.23 3.55 18.17
N HIS A 278 3.31 3.07 17.33
CA HIS A 278 2.33 2.06 17.66
C HIS A 278 2.58 0.81 16.82
N ASP A 279 2.77 -0.30 17.50
CA ASP A 279 3.00 -1.60 16.89
C ASP A 279 1.66 -2.30 16.63
N CYS A 280 1.27 -2.40 15.37
CA CYS A 280 0.01 -3.06 14.99
C CYS A 280 -0.02 -4.57 15.26
N SER A 281 1.08 -5.18 15.70
CA SER A 281 1.12 -6.54 16.21
C SER A 281 0.73 -6.64 17.70
N LYS A 282 0.56 -5.51 18.40
CA LYS A 282 0.25 -5.47 19.84
C LYS A 282 -1.20 -5.08 20.09
N ILE A 283 -1.91 -5.94 20.82
CA ILE A 283 -3.32 -5.69 21.18
C ILE A 283 -3.49 -4.36 21.92
N ALA A 284 -2.56 -4.03 22.81
CA ALA A 284 -2.62 -2.78 23.59
C ALA A 284 -2.54 -1.55 22.70
N ASP A 285 -1.61 -1.51 21.74
CA ASP A 285 -1.41 -0.39 20.84
C ASP A 285 -2.59 -0.22 19.87
N GLN A 286 -3.10 -1.33 19.32
CA GLN A 286 -4.30 -1.31 18.48
C GLN A 286 -5.52 -0.77 19.27
N THR A 287 -5.74 -1.28 20.49
CA THR A 287 -6.85 -0.85 21.35
C THR A 287 -6.73 0.63 21.71
N ASP A 288 -5.51 1.09 22.03
CA ASP A 288 -5.25 2.49 22.37
C ASP A 288 -5.55 3.42 21.17
N THR A 289 -5.09 3.07 19.96
CA THR A 289 -5.40 3.84 18.74
C THR A 289 -6.89 3.91 18.49
N GLU A 290 -7.61 2.78 18.57
CA GLU A 290 -9.06 2.72 18.40
C GLU A 290 -9.79 3.67 19.37
N MET A 291 -9.49 3.56 20.64
CA MET A 291 -10.21 4.31 21.69
C MET A 291 -9.85 5.80 21.66
N LYS A 292 -8.57 6.15 21.61
CA LYS A 292 -8.13 7.56 21.61
C LYS A 292 -8.67 8.31 20.42
N THR A 293 -8.57 7.72 19.22
CA THR A 293 -9.00 8.40 18.01
C THR A 293 -10.51 8.59 17.99
N ARG A 294 -11.32 7.59 18.41
CA ARG A 294 -12.79 7.78 18.52
C ARG A 294 -13.17 8.89 19.48
N LEU A 295 -12.50 8.99 20.63
CA LEU A 295 -12.74 10.08 21.57
C LEU A 295 -12.35 11.46 21.01
N ALA A 296 -11.32 11.50 20.17
CA ALA A 296 -10.89 12.74 19.51
C ALA A 296 -11.87 13.20 18.40
N MET A 297 -12.44 12.28 17.63
CA MET A 297 -13.24 12.56 16.43
C MET A 297 -14.36 13.59 16.68
N ARG A 298 -15.15 13.40 17.74
CA ARG A 298 -16.25 14.32 18.09
C ARG A 298 -15.73 15.71 18.42
N ARG A 299 -14.64 15.80 19.18
CA ARG A 299 -14.01 17.07 19.57
C ARG A 299 -13.43 17.81 18.36
N VAL A 300 -12.87 17.09 17.40
CA VAL A 300 -12.33 17.67 16.17
C VAL A 300 -13.44 18.27 15.32
N VAL A 301 -14.55 17.55 15.11
CA VAL A 301 -15.70 18.08 14.34
C VAL A 301 -16.30 19.30 15.01
N GLU A 302 -16.48 19.26 16.33
CA GLU A 302 -16.99 20.40 17.10
C GLU A 302 -16.03 21.59 17.03
N TYR A 303 -14.73 21.36 17.13
CA TYR A 303 -13.71 22.40 16.99
C TYR A 303 -13.79 23.09 15.62
N TYR A 304 -13.87 22.34 14.52
CA TYR A 304 -14.01 22.92 13.18
C TYR A 304 -15.27 23.79 13.05
N ARG A 305 -16.40 23.34 13.61
CA ARG A 305 -17.66 24.09 13.58
C ARG A 305 -17.58 25.44 14.34
N ILE A 306 -16.78 25.49 15.41
CA ILE A 306 -16.56 26.69 16.21
C ILE A 306 -15.50 27.61 15.60
N ALA A 307 -14.39 27.03 15.14
CA ALA A 307 -13.24 27.79 14.67
C ALA A 307 -13.44 28.41 13.27
N CYS A 308 -14.25 27.77 12.40
CA CYS A 308 -14.54 28.27 11.04
C CYS A 308 -15.99 27.96 10.66
N PRO A 309 -16.99 28.66 11.31
CA PRO A 309 -18.40 28.38 11.11
C PRO A 309 -18.91 28.68 9.70
N GLU A 310 -18.27 29.58 8.97
CA GLU A 310 -18.59 29.90 7.58
C GLU A 310 -18.43 28.71 6.63
N ILE A 311 -17.52 27.79 6.95
CA ILE A 311 -17.27 26.56 6.19
C ILE A 311 -17.94 25.35 6.86
N PHE A 312 -17.77 25.19 8.19
CA PHE A 312 -18.07 23.95 8.89
C PHE A 312 -19.36 23.95 9.72
N ARG A 313 -20.22 24.98 9.61
CA ARG A 313 -21.47 25.07 10.38
C ARG A 313 -22.29 23.78 10.37
N ASN A 314 -22.38 23.13 9.22
CA ASN A 314 -23.15 21.91 9.02
C ASN A 314 -22.30 20.64 9.02
N ALA A 315 -21.00 20.74 9.34
CA ALA A 315 -20.12 19.58 9.34
C ALA A 315 -20.53 18.54 10.39
N PHE A 316 -20.40 17.29 10.06
CA PHE A 316 -20.68 16.17 10.94
C PHE A 316 -19.70 15.02 10.70
N LEU A 317 -19.54 14.15 11.70
CA LEU A 317 -18.82 12.90 11.54
C LEU A 317 -19.59 12.01 10.55
N TYR A 318 -19.04 11.81 9.36
CA TYR A 318 -19.71 11.05 8.30
C TYR A 318 -19.67 9.55 8.60
N ASP A 319 -18.46 8.99 8.74
CA ASP A 319 -18.25 7.61 9.15
C ASP A 319 -16.83 7.40 9.71
N ILE A 320 -16.58 6.18 10.16
CA ILE A 320 -15.30 5.72 10.73
C ILE A 320 -14.86 4.48 9.97
N ALA A 321 -13.58 4.39 9.68
CA ALA A 321 -12.98 3.21 9.06
C ALA A 321 -13.36 1.92 9.82
N PRO A 322 -13.85 0.88 9.14
CA PRO A 322 -14.29 -0.35 9.81
C PRO A 322 -13.14 -1.20 10.35
N GLN A 323 -11.89 -0.89 9.98
CA GLN A 323 -10.68 -1.49 10.55
C GLN A 323 -9.61 -0.42 10.75
N LEU A 324 -8.63 -0.73 11.61
CA LEU A 324 -7.42 0.08 11.69
C LEU A 324 -6.65 0.05 10.37
N GLY A 325 -6.25 1.22 9.90
CA GLY A 325 -5.19 1.36 8.93
C GLY A 325 -3.85 1.10 9.60
N THR A 326 -3.00 0.30 8.97
CA THR A 326 -1.68 -0.05 9.51
C THR A 326 -0.62 0.12 8.44
N ARG A 327 0.48 0.80 8.78
CA ARG A 327 1.60 0.94 7.85
C ARG A 327 2.52 -0.28 7.84
N GLY A 328 2.59 -1.01 8.95
CA GLY A 328 3.34 -2.26 9.09
C GLY A 328 3.83 -2.51 10.51
N SER A 329 4.07 -3.78 10.83
CA SER A 329 4.74 -4.22 12.07
C SER A 329 5.99 -5.03 11.76
N HIS A 330 5.84 -6.09 10.98
CA HIS A 330 6.94 -6.94 10.52
C HIS A 330 7.02 -6.91 9.00
N ARG A 331 8.24 -7.12 8.49
CA ARG A 331 8.52 -7.34 7.06
C ARG A 331 9.47 -8.53 6.91
N ILE A 332 9.41 -9.21 5.80
CA ILE A 332 10.29 -10.34 5.52
C ILE A 332 11.73 -9.86 5.30
N VAL A 333 12.68 -10.76 5.57
CA VAL A 333 14.02 -10.70 4.99
C VAL A 333 14.01 -11.66 3.81
N GLY A 334 13.90 -11.10 2.61
CA GLY A 334 13.86 -11.84 1.34
C GLY A 334 15.25 -12.12 0.78
N GLU A 335 15.28 -12.84 -0.33
CA GLU A 335 16.51 -13.12 -1.09
C GLU A 335 17.15 -11.83 -1.68
N TYR A 336 16.37 -10.75 -1.76
CA TYR A 336 16.84 -9.40 -2.04
C TYR A 336 16.20 -8.41 -1.04
N VAL A 337 16.99 -7.48 -0.51
CA VAL A 337 16.53 -6.41 0.36
C VAL A 337 16.60 -5.09 -0.41
N ILE A 338 15.43 -4.52 -0.75
CA ILE A 338 15.36 -3.20 -1.37
C ILE A 338 15.89 -2.16 -0.37
N SER A 339 16.76 -1.29 -0.84
CA SER A 339 17.40 -0.29 0.00
C SER A 339 17.27 1.11 -0.57
N SER A 340 17.54 2.12 0.24
CA SER A 340 17.60 3.52 -0.23
C SER A 340 18.64 3.73 -1.34
N ASN A 341 19.65 2.86 -1.44
CA ASN A 341 20.62 2.90 -2.54
C ASN A 341 19.98 2.57 -3.90
N ASP A 342 18.88 1.83 -3.93
CA ASP A 342 18.21 1.47 -5.18
C ASP A 342 17.52 2.70 -5.83
N TRP A 343 17.22 3.77 -5.05
CA TRP A 343 16.81 5.07 -5.59
C TRP A 343 17.98 5.97 -5.97
N ALA A 344 19.01 6.01 -5.11
CA ALA A 344 20.19 6.83 -5.38
C ALA A 344 21.01 6.31 -6.57
N PHE A 345 21.02 5.01 -6.74
CA PHE A 345 21.76 4.28 -7.78
C PHE A 345 20.86 3.18 -8.36
N PRO A 346 19.89 3.52 -9.23
CA PRO A 346 18.98 2.55 -9.81
C PRO A 346 19.71 1.35 -10.38
N LYS A 347 19.23 0.16 -10.03
CA LYS A 347 19.78 -1.11 -10.48
C LYS A 347 18.81 -1.78 -11.42
N GLU A 348 19.37 -2.47 -12.39
CA GLU A 348 18.63 -3.36 -13.27
C GLU A 348 18.56 -4.76 -12.66
N HIS A 349 17.38 -5.37 -12.71
CA HIS A 349 17.14 -6.70 -12.19
C HIS A 349 16.58 -7.62 -13.27
N ASP A 350 17.26 -8.72 -13.56
CA ASP A 350 16.78 -9.71 -14.53
C ASP A 350 15.45 -10.35 -14.08
N ASP A 351 15.17 -10.35 -12.78
CA ASP A 351 13.95 -10.82 -12.14
C ASP A 351 12.98 -9.70 -11.77
N CYS A 352 13.02 -8.54 -12.46
CA CYS A 352 12.09 -7.45 -12.24
C CYS A 352 10.65 -7.88 -12.52
N ILE A 353 9.75 -7.63 -11.54
CA ILE A 353 8.32 -7.99 -11.61
C ILE A 353 7.39 -6.78 -11.57
N ALA A 354 7.88 -5.60 -11.26
CA ALA A 354 7.13 -4.36 -11.24
C ALA A 354 8.09 -3.16 -11.24
N TRP A 355 7.61 -1.99 -11.68
CA TRP A 355 8.23 -0.72 -11.39
C TRP A 355 7.52 -0.03 -10.23
N HIS A 356 8.29 0.71 -9.45
CA HIS A 356 7.79 1.56 -8.38
C HIS A 356 8.13 3.03 -8.66
N CYS A 357 7.09 3.86 -8.81
CA CYS A 357 7.24 5.32 -8.86
C CYS A 357 7.27 5.88 -7.44
N THR A 358 8.16 6.84 -7.17
CA THR A 358 8.26 7.47 -5.86
C THR A 358 7.11 8.45 -5.63
N VAL A 359 6.72 8.64 -4.37
CA VAL A 359 5.70 9.64 -3.98
C VAL A 359 6.29 11.06 -3.95
N ASP A 360 7.59 11.19 -4.11
CA ASP A 360 8.26 12.48 -4.00
C ASP A 360 8.38 13.18 -5.33
N THR A 361 7.55 14.17 -5.46
CA THR A 361 7.50 15.10 -6.58
C THR A 361 8.57 16.18 -6.54
N LEU A 362 9.36 16.25 -5.46
CA LEU A 362 10.37 17.28 -5.28
C LEU A 362 11.73 16.87 -5.80
N ASN A 363 12.05 15.58 -5.73
CA ASN A 363 13.36 15.05 -6.09
C ASN A 363 13.38 14.39 -7.48
N ASP A 364 12.21 14.26 -8.12
CA ASP A 364 12.08 13.71 -9.48
C ASP A 364 12.87 12.39 -9.65
N ASN A 365 12.77 11.51 -8.64
CA ASN A 365 13.47 10.24 -8.64
C ASN A 365 12.85 9.30 -9.68
N ALA A 366 13.68 8.70 -10.52
CA ALA A 366 13.23 7.72 -11.48
C ALA A 366 12.58 6.51 -10.78
N PRO A 367 11.62 5.87 -11.44
CA PRO A 367 11.08 4.59 -10.98
C PRO A 367 12.17 3.56 -10.77
N ILE A 368 12.03 2.76 -9.72
CA ILE A 368 12.93 1.64 -9.44
C ILE A 368 12.30 0.32 -9.85
N GLU A 369 13.14 -0.62 -10.19
CA GLU A 369 12.74 -2.00 -10.46
C GLU A 369 12.52 -2.76 -9.14
N ILE A 370 11.41 -3.49 -9.05
CA ILE A 370 11.11 -4.39 -7.93
C ILE A 370 11.46 -5.82 -8.35
N PRO A 371 12.52 -6.43 -7.80
CA PRO A 371 12.89 -7.79 -8.13
C PRO A 371 11.99 -8.83 -7.45
N TYR A 372 11.74 -9.96 -8.11
CA TYR A 372 10.99 -11.11 -7.55
C TYR A 372 11.55 -11.57 -6.21
N ARG A 373 12.88 -11.58 -6.09
CA ARG A 373 13.59 -11.96 -4.85
C ARG A 373 13.22 -11.11 -3.64
N SER A 374 12.62 -9.92 -3.83
CA SER A 374 12.15 -9.08 -2.72
C SER A 374 10.83 -9.56 -2.09
N ILE A 375 10.07 -10.41 -2.77
CA ILE A 375 8.86 -11.06 -2.26
C ILE A 375 9.09 -12.55 -1.91
N LEU A 376 10.33 -13.02 -2.01
CA LEU A 376 10.73 -14.39 -1.76
C LEU A 376 11.41 -14.51 -0.39
N PRO A 377 10.72 -15.03 0.66
CA PRO A 377 11.28 -15.13 1.99
C PRO A 377 12.45 -16.12 2.06
N GLN A 378 13.50 -15.78 2.80
CA GLN A 378 14.62 -16.70 3.03
C GLN A 378 14.21 -17.90 3.89
N LYS A 379 14.89 -19.04 3.70
CA LYS A 379 14.82 -20.27 4.51
C LYS A 379 13.50 -21.03 4.44
N VAL A 380 12.50 -20.56 3.74
CA VAL A 380 11.20 -21.24 3.60
C VAL A 380 10.85 -21.41 2.14
N GLU A 381 10.14 -22.48 1.83
CA GLU A 381 9.69 -22.85 0.50
C GLU A 381 8.18 -22.73 0.38
N ASN A 382 7.67 -22.48 -0.84
CA ASN A 382 6.27 -22.42 -1.20
C ASN A 382 5.47 -21.30 -0.52
N ILE A 383 6.14 -20.24 -0.04
CA ILE A 383 5.51 -19.00 0.39
C ILE A 383 6.06 -17.85 -0.45
N LEU A 384 5.16 -16.98 -0.92
CA LEU A 384 5.47 -15.65 -1.49
C LEU A 384 4.88 -14.59 -0.58
N ALA A 385 5.56 -13.46 -0.41
CA ALA A 385 5.17 -12.40 0.53
C ALA A 385 5.10 -11.02 -0.16
N PRO A 386 4.11 -10.79 -1.05
CA PRO A 386 3.89 -9.50 -1.67
C PRO A 386 3.18 -8.51 -0.72
N GLY A 387 3.25 -7.24 -1.05
CA GLY A 387 2.51 -6.20 -0.34
C GLY A 387 3.39 -5.39 0.61
N ARG A 388 2.79 -4.77 1.64
CA ARG A 388 3.50 -3.78 2.48
C ARG A 388 4.62 -4.37 3.34
N HIS A 389 4.72 -5.68 3.48
CA HIS A 389 5.76 -6.38 4.23
C HIS A 389 6.86 -6.99 3.36
N ILE A 390 6.96 -6.57 2.11
CA ILE A 390 8.04 -6.91 1.19
C ILE A 390 9.42 -6.63 1.81
N SER A 391 10.43 -7.34 1.34
CA SER A 391 11.80 -7.21 1.83
C SER A 391 12.41 -5.86 1.46
N ALA A 392 12.56 -4.99 2.45
CA ALA A 392 13.17 -3.68 2.31
C ALA A 392 13.88 -3.27 3.60
N ASP A 393 14.88 -2.39 3.49
CA ASP A 393 15.49 -1.78 4.68
C ASP A 393 14.54 -0.80 5.38
N LYS A 394 14.93 -0.30 6.56
CA LYS A 394 14.09 0.58 7.37
C LYS A 394 13.79 1.93 6.71
N ILE A 395 14.57 2.33 5.71
CA ILE A 395 14.39 3.58 4.97
C ILE A 395 13.52 3.32 3.76
N ALA A 396 13.84 2.30 2.98
CA ALA A 396 13.14 1.99 1.74
C ALA A 396 11.69 1.55 1.96
N ILE A 397 11.40 0.85 3.06
CA ILE A 397 10.07 0.31 3.33
C ILE A 397 8.97 1.37 3.33
N ASP A 398 9.27 2.59 3.78
CA ASP A 398 8.30 3.69 3.76
C ASP A 398 7.82 4.09 2.36
N ASN A 399 8.54 3.67 1.33
CA ASN A 399 8.24 3.95 -0.06
C ASN A 399 7.67 2.76 -0.81
N VAL A 400 8.04 1.53 -0.44
CA VAL A 400 7.59 0.31 -1.14
C VAL A 400 6.38 -0.36 -0.48
N ASN A 401 5.82 0.22 0.60
CA ASN A 401 4.67 -0.30 1.32
C ASN A 401 3.33 0.35 0.95
N LEU A 402 3.29 1.19 -0.06
CA LEU A 402 2.09 1.91 -0.47
C LEU A 402 1.14 1.01 -1.29
N ILE A 403 -0.11 1.45 -1.43
CA ILE A 403 -1.15 0.69 -2.14
C ILE A 403 -0.73 0.31 -3.57
N PRO A 404 -0.17 1.22 -4.41
CA PRO A 404 0.26 0.86 -5.76
C PRO A 404 1.28 -0.28 -5.80
N GLN A 405 2.26 -0.24 -4.89
CA GLN A 405 3.30 -1.27 -4.78
C GLN A 405 2.74 -2.59 -4.28
N CYS A 406 1.76 -2.52 -3.37
CA CYS A 406 1.05 -3.71 -2.92
C CYS A 406 0.27 -4.37 -4.06
N VAL A 407 -0.41 -3.60 -4.91
CA VAL A 407 -1.12 -4.13 -6.08
C VAL A 407 -0.15 -4.75 -7.08
N GLY A 408 0.92 -4.05 -7.45
CA GLY A 408 1.90 -4.54 -8.43
C GLY A 408 2.61 -5.82 -7.98
N THR A 409 3.10 -5.83 -6.73
CA THR A 409 3.76 -7.04 -6.17
C THR A 409 2.78 -8.19 -5.95
N GLY A 410 1.52 -7.88 -5.58
CA GLY A 410 0.45 -8.86 -5.46
C GLY A 410 0.12 -9.50 -6.81
N GLN A 411 -0.06 -8.68 -7.86
CA GLN A 411 -0.30 -9.14 -9.22
C GLN A 411 0.83 -10.08 -9.68
N ALA A 412 2.07 -9.69 -9.47
CA ALA A 412 3.22 -10.51 -9.84
C ALA A 412 3.29 -11.83 -9.04
N ALA A 413 3.02 -11.80 -7.74
CA ALA A 413 2.98 -13.00 -6.92
C ALA A 413 1.88 -13.98 -7.38
N GLY A 414 0.72 -13.44 -7.79
CA GLY A 414 -0.38 -14.25 -8.35
C GLY A 414 0.01 -14.96 -9.64
N VAL A 415 0.63 -14.25 -10.59
CA VAL A 415 1.14 -14.84 -11.83
C VAL A 415 2.23 -15.88 -11.53
N ALA A 416 3.19 -15.56 -10.65
CA ALA A 416 4.24 -16.51 -10.26
C ALA A 416 3.65 -17.78 -9.63
N ALA A 417 2.66 -17.65 -8.75
CA ALA A 417 1.99 -18.79 -8.12
C ALA A 417 1.26 -19.67 -9.16
N ALA A 418 0.62 -19.07 -10.18
CA ALA A 418 -0.01 -19.80 -11.26
C ALA A 418 1.02 -20.60 -12.09
N VAL A 419 2.14 -19.96 -12.45
CA VAL A 419 3.25 -20.65 -13.17
C VAL A 419 3.84 -21.77 -12.34
N ILE A 420 4.08 -21.56 -11.03
CA ILE A 420 4.57 -22.60 -10.12
C ILE A 420 3.60 -23.78 -10.07
N ALA A 421 2.30 -23.52 -9.99
CA ALA A 421 1.27 -24.57 -9.94
C ALA A 421 1.22 -25.39 -11.24
N GLU A 422 1.30 -24.71 -12.39
CA GLU A 422 1.31 -25.33 -13.72
C GLU A 422 2.57 -26.17 -13.96
N ASP A 423 3.75 -25.58 -13.75
CA ASP A 423 5.05 -26.19 -14.03
C ASP A 423 5.50 -27.16 -12.93
N LYS A 424 4.77 -27.26 -11.82
CA LYS A 424 5.12 -28.02 -10.62
C LYS A 424 6.52 -27.68 -10.09
N SER A 425 6.94 -26.44 -10.24
CA SER A 425 8.18 -25.88 -9.72
C SER A 425 8.01 -25.44 -8.26
N SER A 426 9.02 -24.78 -7.67
CA SER A 426 8.94 -24.16 -6.35
C SER A 426 9.04 -22.63 -6.48
N THR A 427 8.80 -21.92 -5.36
CA THR A 427 8.97 -20.47 -5.32
C THR A 427 10.39 -20.00 -5.64
N HIS A 428 11.40 -20.86 -5.43
CA HIS A 428 12.82 -20.55 -5.74
C HIS A 428 13.25 -21.00 -7.13
N THR A 429 12.46 -21.81 -7.83
CA THR A 429 12.83 -22.38 -9.14
C THR A 429 11.86 -22.02 -10.27
N VAL A 430 10.92 -21.11 -9.99
CA VAL A 430 9.94 -20.63 -10.97
C VAL A 430 10.65 -19.96 -12.17
N ASP A 431 10.12 -20.20 -13.37
CA ASP A 431 10.59 -19.50 -14.57
C ASP A 431 10.13 -18.04 -14.56
N ILE A 432 11.03 -17.16 -14.12
CA ILE A 432 10.76 -15.72 -14.04
C ILE A 432 10.51 -15.09 -15.41
N ARG A 433 11.10 -15.61 -16.48
CA ARG A 433 10.82 -15.09 -17.83
C ARG A 433 9.37 -15.35 -18.23
N LYS A 434 8.86 -16.55 -17.96
CA LYS A 434 7.46 -16.89 -18.18
C LYS A 434 6.53 -15.96 -17.36
N VAL A 435 6.88 -15.69 -16.10
CA VAL A 435 6.13 -14.73 -15.25
C VAL A 435 6.13 -13.33 -15.85
N GLN A 436 7.29 -12.82 -16.29
CA GLN A 436 7.44 -11.52 -16.91
C GLN A 436 6.64 -11.40 -18.22
N ASP A 437 6.66 -12.44 -19.05
CA ASP A 437 5.92 -12.47 -20.31
C ASP A 437 4.41 -12.40 -20.09
N ILE A 438 3.87 -13.16 -19.12
CA ILE A 438 2.45 -13.09 -18.76
C ILE A 438 2.09 -11.71 -18.21
N LEU A 439 2.91 -11.17 -17.30
CA LEU A 439 2.66 -9.84 -16.73
C LEU A 439 2.60 -8.76 -17.80
N ALA A 440 3.53 -8.75 -18.73
CA ALA A 440 3.62 -7.71 -19.74
C ALA A 440 2.65 -7.91 -20.91
N ALA A 441 2.50 -9.15 -21.44
CA ALA A 441 1.70 -9.41 -22.63
C ALA A 441 0.20 -9.56 -22.32
N GLU A 442 -0.15 -10.11 -21.15
CA GLU A 442 -1.52 -10.51 -20.84
C GLU A 442 -2.15 -9.65 -19.74
N GLN A 443 -1.34 -9.02 -18.88
CA GLN A 443 -1.83 -8.30 -17.71
C GLN A 443 -1.45 -6.80 -17.66
N ASP A 444 -0.98 -6.25 -18.77
CA ASP A 444 -0.68 -4.81 -18.96
C ASP A 444 0.28 -4.22 -17.90
N VAL A 445 1.27 -5.00 -17.46
CA VAL A 445 2.30 -4.54 -16.53
C VAL A 445 3.56 -4.17 -17.34
N PRO A 446 3.95 -2.90 -17.42
CA PRO A 446 5.20 -2.54 -18.10
C PRO A 446 6.39 -3.05 -17.29
N LEU A 447 7.34 -3.69 -17.99
CA LEU A 447 8.56 -4.21 -17.39
C LEU A 447 9.78 -3.83 -18.22
N PRO A 448 10.94 -3.56 -17.60
CA PRO A 448 12.16 -3.28 -18.34
C PRO A 448 12.58 -4.52 -19.17
N ARG A 449 13.13 -4.27 -20.36
CA ARG A 449 13.66 -5.32 -21.25
C ARG A 449 12.63 -6.37 -21.71
N ASN A 450 11.34 -6.16 -21.50
CA ASN A 450 10.32 -7.04 -22.03
C ASN A 450 9.93 -6.59 -23.46
N ALA A 451 9.89 -7.54 -24.41
CA ALA A 451 9.58 -7.26 -25.81
C ALA A 451 8.16 -6.69 -26.03
N HIS A 452 7.24 -6.92 -25.07
CA HIS A 452 5.87 -6.43 -25.12
C HIS A 452 5.70 -5.04 -24.48
N THR A 453 6.71 -4.54 -23.77
CA THR A 453 6.67 -3.20 -23.16
C THR A 453 7.03 -2.13 -24.21
N ASP A 454 6.26 -1.06 -24.26
CA ASP A 454 6.52 0.08 -25.13
C ASP A 454 7.93 0.65 -24.88
N PRO A 455 8.82 0.72 -25.88
CA PRO A 455 10.18 1.24 -25.73
C PRO A 455 10.26 2.66 -25.17
N SER A 456 9.19 3.47 -25.31
CA SER A 456 9.14 4.83 -24.80
C SER A 456 9.25 4.92 -23.26
N TYR A 457 9.01 3.82 -22.53
CA TYR A 457 9.28 3.76 -21.09
C TYR A 457 10.78 3.86 -20.78
N MET A 458 11.59 3.10 -21.51
CA MET A 458 13.05 3.15 -21.36
C MET A 458 13.61 4.48 -21.87
N GLU A 459 13.06 5.03 -22.95
CA GLU A 459 13.44 6.35 -23.46
C GLU A 459 13.15 7.44 -22.43
N CYS A 460 12.02 7.37 -21.71
CA CYS A 460 11.68 8.30 -20.65
C CYS A 460 12.70 8.25 -19.50
N LEU A 461 13.13 7.06 -19.09
CA LEU A 461 14.13 6.88 -18.02
C LEU A 461 15.50 7.39 -18.45
N VAL A 462 15.94 7.08 -19.66
CA VAL A 462 17.21 7.56 -20.23
C VAL A 462 17.22 9.08 -20.37
N ALA A 463 16.13 9.68 -20.87
CA ALA A 463 16.00 11.13 -20.98
C ALA A 463 16.07 11.80 -19.61
N HIS A 464 15.47 11.20 -18.59
CA HIS A 464 15.55 11.68 -17.22
C HIS A 464 16.98 11.62 -16.67
N GLU A 465 17.71 10.52 -16.86
CA GLU A 465 19.10 10.41 -16.43
C GLU A 465 19.99 11.50 -17.04
N TYR A 466 19.83 11.81 -18.32
CA TYR A 466 20.54 12.93 -18.95
C TYR A 466 20.16 14.31 -18.37
N GLY A 467 18.92 14.47 -17.89
CA GLY A 467 18.43 15.68 -17.22
C GLY A 467 18.89 15.83 -15.78
N LEU A 468 19.16 14.72 -15.09
CA LEU A 468 19.53 14.66 -13.67
C LEU A 468 21.00 14.99 -13.37
N TYR A 469 21.82 15.33 -14.35
CA TYR A 469 23.14 15.92 -14.09
C TYR A 469 23.02 17.34 -13.52
N THR A 470 22.01 17.58 -12.67
CA THR A 470 22.03 18.75 -11.79
C THR A 470 23.14 18.57 -10.77
N GLU A 471 23.84 19.65 -10.44
CA GLU A 471 24.97 19.66 -9.49
C GLU A 471 24.59 19.01 -8.14
N ALA A 472 23.34 19.07 -7.73
CA ALA A 472 22.84 18.45 -6.50
C ALA A 472 22.79 16.92 -6.57
N ALA A 473 22.27 16.34 -7.66
CA ALA A 473 22.22 14.89 -7.87
C ALA A 473 23.63 14.31 -8.07
N LYS A 474 24.51 15.07 -8.76
CA LYS A 474 25.90 14.72 -8.92
C LYS A 474 26.64 14.68 -7.58
N LYS A 475 26.45 15.69 -6.71
CA LYS A 475 27.02 15.71 -5.36
C LYS A 475 26.50 14.59 -4.45
N ALA A 476 25.22 14.26 -4.51
CA ALA A 476 24.63 13.16 -3.74
C ALA A 476 25.19 11.79 -4.21
N ARG A 477 25.33 11.58 -5.53
CA ARG A 477 25.97 10.38 -6.09
C ARG A 477 27.47 10.30 -5.76
N GLU A 478 28.21 11.41 -5.84
CA GLU A 478 29.62 11.47 -5.49
C GLU A 478 29.87 11.23 -3.99
N ALA A 479 28.97 11.69 -3.13
CA ALA A 479 29.04 11.44 -1.69
C ALA A 479 28.68 10.01 -1.30
N LYS A 480 28.16 9.17 -2.22
CA LYS A 480 27.63 7.83 -1.95
C LYS A 480 26.69 7.78 -0.74
N ASP A 481 25.98 8.86 -0.50
CA ASP A 481 25.17 9.07 0.71
C ASP A 481 23.68 8.99 0.36
N ALA A 482 23.20 7.75 0.24
CA ALA A 482 21.77 7.50 0.03
C ALA A 482 20.89 8.04 1.18
N ALA A 483 21.44 8.15 2.40
CA ALA A 483 20.73 8.69 3.54
C ALA A 483 20.48 10.19 3.41
N SER A 484 21.37 10.95 2.73
CA SER A 484 21.13 12.37 2.48
C SER A 484 20.09 12.60 1.39
N VAL A 485 20.03 11.75 0.36
CA VAL A 485 18.98 11.76 -0.66
C VAL A 485 17.62 11.50 -0.01
N TYR A 486 17.52 10.48 0.82
CA TYR A 486 16.32 10.13 1.56
C TYR A 486 15.92 11.20 2.59
N ARG A 487 16.87 11.77 3.31
CA ARG A 487 16.62 12.84 4.28
C ARG A 487 16.05 14.08 3.61
N HIS A 488 16.52 14.40 2.40
CA HIS A 488 15.97 15.50 1.60
C HIS A 488 14.51 15.20 1.20
N TRP A 489 14.20 13.96 0.85
CA TRP A 489 12.85 13.52 0.53
C TRP A 489 11.89 13.61 1.74
N THR A 490 12.31 13.15 2.92
CA THR A 490 11.49 13.23 4.16
C THR A 490 11.28 14.66 4.65
N LEU A 491 12.27 15.54 4.45
CA LEU A 491 12.22 16.96 4.83
C LEU A 491 11.31 17.78 3.90
N SER A 492 11.20 17.40 2.64
CA SER A 492 10.42 18.12 1.63
C SER A 492 8.92 17.83 1.67
N GLY A 493 8.44 16.95 2.56
CA GLY A 493 7.02 16.71 2.75
C GLY A 493 6.45 15.52 1.99
N GLY A 494 7.28 14.54 1.67
CA GLY A 494 6.84 13.25 1.12
C GLY A 494 5.71 12.65 1.95
N ALA A 495 4.74 12.03 1.30
CA ALA A 495 3.42 11.57 1.74
C ALA A 495 3.22 11.44 3.27
N GLY A 496 2.67 12.46 3.90
CA GLY A 496 2.11 12.40 5.25
C GLY A 496 3.09 12.51 6.42
N GLY A 497 4.38 12.71 6.18
CA GLY A 497 5.43 12.81 7.21
C GLY A 497 5.93 14.23 7.46
N GLY A 498 5.04 15.19 7.75
CA GLY A 498 5.51 16.52 8.17
C GLY A 498 6.08 16.47 9.58
N LYS A 499 7.28 17.00 9.75
CA LYS A 499 7.90 17.24 11.07
C LYS A 499 6.97 18.03 11.98
N THR A 500 6.94 17.69 13.26
CA THR A 500 6.35 18.54 14.30
C THR A 500 7.15 19.83 14.39
N GLY A 501 6.52 20.97 14.69
CA GLY A 501 7.17 22.29 14.73
C GLY A 501 8.35 22.45 15.71
N LYS A 502 8.71 21.39 16.44
CA LYS A 502 9.92 21.33 17.28
C LYS A 502 11.21 21.03 16.48
N ASP A 503 11.09 20.32 15.36
CA ASP A 503 12.25 19.93 14.57
C ASP A 503 12.86 21.08 13.74
N HIS A 504 12.11 22.20 13.57
CA HIS A 504 12.63 23.41 12.89
C HIS A 504 13.37 24.38 13.79
N ALA A 505 13.30 24.22 15.13
CA ALA A 505 13.95 25.13 16.07
C ALA A 505 15.44 24.75 16.35
N GLU A 506 15.83 23.50 16.09
CA GLU A 506 17.20 23.02 16.35
C GLU A 506 18.16 23.18 15.17
N GLU A 507 17.67 23.44 13.95
CA GLU A 507 18.51 23.63 12.76
C GLU A 507 18.92 25.11 12.50
N ASN A 508 18.40 26.07 13.29
CA ASN A 508 18.73 27.51 13.19
C ASN A 508 19.37 28.10 14.46
N SER A 509 19.96 27.26 15.32
CA SER A 509 20.75 27.73 16.47
C SER A 509 22.24 27.46 16.29
#